data_b1d53955e31ad3a1e459e6ce115e047a
#
_entry.id   b1d53955e31ad3a1e459e6ce115e047a
#
_cell.length_a   1.000
_cell.length_b   1.000
_cell.length_c   1.000
_cell.angle_alpha   90.00
_cell.angle_beta   90.00
_cell.angle_gamma   90.00
#
_symmetry.space_group_name_H-M   'P 1'
#
loop_
_entity.id
_entity.type
_entity.pdbx_description
1 polymer ?
#
loop_
_entity_poly.entity_id
_entity_poly.type
_entity_poly.pdbx_seq_one_letter_code
_entity_poly.pdbx_strand_id
1 'polypeptide(L)'
;MSKLSKKSLIATTIIGALAFSASNFAAADALTDLQKAEAQIFKASSQSQNKIDNIYGQTQELLAEYRNTVDEADVLSGYNDHVQLMVNDQTANIKSLQKQIAGIDKTKQGVVPLMYKMIDTLETFVDLDVPMNIDARKERIAGLRDVMGDSDVSVSEQFRLVLEAYEIEAGYGSIFGVYQAELDLGDRKITADFVHMGRISFVAQSLDMKNAWVWNNEKRGWDALGDQYLKPVTDAIQMARKQLPLDLAKLPVFAAGAK
;
A
#
# COMPACT_ATOMS: atom_id res chain seq x y z
N MET A 1 45.79 -36.89 3.30
CA MET A 1 47.20 -37.42 3.26
C MET A 1 47.27 -38.75 3.98
N SER A 2 47.79 -39.79 3.28
CA SER A 2 48.32 -41.04 3.79
C SER A 2 47.44 -41.95 4.67
N LYS A 3 46.63 -42.80 4.04
CA LYS A 3 46.26 -44.12 4.56
C LYS A 3 45.93 -45.13 3.42
N LEU A 4 46.75 -45.18 2.42
CA LEU A 4 46.64 -46.12 1.30
C LEU A 4 47.98 -46.88 1.14
N SER A 5 48.34 -47.76 2.08
CA SER A 5 49.54 -48.54 1.93
C SER A 5 49.67 -49.79 2.84
N LYS A 6 48.57 -50.47 3.19
CA LYS A 6 48.71 -51.70 4.00
C LYS A 6 47.98 -52.94 3.47
N LYS A 7 47.42 -52.90 2.27
CA LYS A 7 46.68 -54.05 1.70
C LYS A 7 47.41 -54.74 0.52
N SER A 8 48.61 -54.31 0.13
CA SER A 8 49.39 -54.87 -0.98
C SER A 8 50.48 -55.89 -0.59
N LEU A 9 50.65 -56.15 0.69
CA LEU A 9 51.85 -56.91 1.16
C LEU A 9 51.53 -58.32 1.62
N ILE A 10 50.32 -58.86 1.44
CA ILE A 10 50.01 -60.27 1.88
C ILE A 10 49.96 -61.28 0.72
N ALA A 11 50.10 -60.83 -0.54
CA ALA A 11 49.98 -61.74 -1.70
C ALA A 11 51.31 -62.35 -2.20
N THR A 12 52.49 -62.04 -1.58
CA THR A 12 53.77 -62.39 -2.18
C THR A 12 54.60 -63.44 -1.43
N THR A 13 54.06 -64.09 -0.39
CA THR A 13 54.92 -65.04 0.44
C THR A 13 54.47 -66.49 0.43
N ILE A 14 53.76 -67.00 -0.59
CA ILE A 14 53.37 -68.41 -0.69
C ILE A 14 53.99 -69.10 -1.98
N ILE A 15 55.03 -68.59 -2.57
CA ILE A 15 55.69 -69.23 -3.76
C ILE A 15 57.11 -69.65 -3.45
N GLY A 16 57.39 -70.25 -2.36
CA GLY A 16 58.76 -70.54 -2.03
C GLY A 16 59.03 -71.83 -1.27
N ALA A 17 58.33 -72.94 -1.48
CA ALA A 17 58.71 -74.22 -0.85
C ALA A 17 58.12 -75.43 -1.57
N LEU A 18 58.62 -75.82 -2.71
CA LEU A 18 58.41 -77.18 -3.32
C LEU A 18 59.43 -77.44 -4.44
N ALA A 19 60.70 -77.56 -4.09
CA ALA A 19 61.71 -78.24 -4.92
C ALA A 19 62.43 -79.30 -4.07
N PHE A 20 62.43 -80.48 -4.55
CA PHE A 20 63.18 -81.71 -4.19
C PHE A 20 62.32 -82.83 -3.61
N SER A 21 61.89 -83.75 -4.50
CA SER A 21 62.26 -85.15 -4.43
C SER A 21 61.64 -85.92 -5.60
N ALA A 22 62.56 -86.50 -6.43
CA ALA A 22 62.23 -87.33 -7.55
C ALA A 22 61.83 -88.73 -7.06
N SER A 23 60.67 -89.25 -7.49
CA SER A 23 60.37 -90.67 -7.61
C SER A 23 59.26 -90.86 -8.65
N ASN A 24 59.60 -91.54 -9.70
CA ASN A 24 58.85 -91.75 -10.91
C ASN A 24 57.60 -92.65 -10.72
N PHE A 25 56.60 -92.40 -11.57
CA PHE A 25 55.49 -93.29 -11.94
C PHE A 25 54.12 -93.18 -11.18
N ALA A 26 53.99 -92.34 -10.26
CA ALA A 26 52.62 -92.01 -9.83
C ALA A 26 52.27 -90.51 -10.08
N ALA A 27 53.08 -89.77 -10.82
CA ALA A 27 53.12 -88.35 -10.92
C ALA A 27 52.17 -87.73 -12.00
N ALA A 28 51.70 -88.53 -12.96
CA ALA A 28 50.87 -87.99 -14.06
C ALA A 28 49.39 -87.74 -13.61
N ASP A 29 48.89 -88.61 -12.73
CA ASP A 29 47.50 -88.46 -12.24
C ASP A 29 47.42 -87.39 -11.12
N ALA A 30 48.45 -87.37 -10.24
CA ALA A 30 48.60 -86.36 -9.19
C ALA A 30 48.83 -84.96 -9.81
N LEU A 31 49.58 -84.86 -10.93
CA LEU A 31 49.81 -83.56 -11.61
C LEU A 31 48.52 -83.06 -12.28
N THR A 32 47.71 -83.95 -12.88
CA THR A 32 46.46 -83.65 -13.46
C THR A 32 45.40 -83.19 -12.41
N ASP A 33 45.40 -83.85 -11.24
CA ASP A 33 44.52 -83.48 -10.14
C ASP A 33 44.96 -82.16 -9.48
N LEU A 34 46.29 -81.92 -9.40
CA LEU A 34 46.81 -80.62 -8.95
C LEU A 34 46.43 -79.51 -9.93
N GLN A 35 46.57 -79.73 -11.25
CA GLN A 35 46.13 -78.76 -12.28
C GLN A 35 44.61 -78.49 -12.24
N LYS A 36 43.83 -79.57 -12.02
CA LYS A 36 42.33 -79.36 -11.85
C LYS A 36 42.00 -78.57 -10.57
N ALA A 37 42.71 -78.90 -9.47
CA ALA A 37 42.54 -78.14 -8.22
C ALA A 37 42.94 -76.66 -8.36
N GLU A 38 44.06 -76.40 -9.03
CA GLU A 38 44.50 -75.03 -9.34
C GLU A 38 43.51 -74.30 -10.24
N ALA A 39 43.02 -74.94 -11.32
CA ALA A 39 42.01 -74.38 -12.17
C ALA A 39 40.69 -74.06 -11.42
N GLN A 40 40.33 -74.97 -10.47
CA GLN A 40 39.15 -74.71 -9.60
C GLN A 40 39.40 -73.53 -8.65
N ILE A 41 40.58 -73.39 -8.08
CA ILE A 41 40.97 -72.26 -7.22
C ILE A 41 40.97 -70.99 -8.03
N PHE A 42 41.55 -70.96 -9.23
CA PHE A 42 41.52 -69.81 -10.12
C PHE A 42 40.09 -69.41 -10.51
N LYS A 43 39.24 -70.40 -10.84
CA LYS A 43 37.87 -70.20 -11.17
C LYS A 43 37.10 -69.64 -9.95
N ALA A 44 37.27 -70.17 -8.78
CA ALA A 44 36.67 -69.70 -7.55
C ALA A 44 37.15 -68.27 -7.17
N SER A 45 38.49 -68.05 -7.34
CA SER A 45 39.07 -66.72 -7.13
C SER A 45 38.52 -65.68 -8.09
N SER A 46 38.42 -65.99 -9.39
CA SER A 46 37.84 -65.15 -10.42
C SER A 46 36.36 -64.84 -10.12
N GLN A 47 35.61 -65.88 -9.71
CA GLN A 47 34.19 -65.67 -9.31
C GLN A 47 34.06 -64.80 -8.06
N SER A 48 34.95 -64.97 -7.07
CA SER A 48 34.98 -64.13 -5.88
C SER A 48 35.39 -62.73 -6.19
N GLN A 49 36.37 -62.52 -7.10
CA GLN A 49 36.73 -61.16 -7.55
C GLN A 49 35.58 -60.46 -8.27
N ASN A 50 34.92 -61.17 -9.19
CA ASN A 50 33.76 -60.63 -9.90
C ASN A 50 32.62 -60.24 -8.92
N LYS A 51 32.42 -61.00 -7.84
CA LYS A 51 31.48 -60.68 -6.80
C LYS A 51 31.91 -59.44 -6.01
N ILE A 52 33.18 -59.32 -5.69
CA ILE A 52 33.73 -58.14 -4.99
C ILE A 52 33.58 -56.89 -5.85
N ASP A 53 33.89 -56.97 -7.14
CA ASP A 53 33.80 -55.87 -8.07
C ASP A 53 32.36 -55.44 -8.25
N ASN A 54 31.40 -56.38 -8.36
CA ASN A 54 29.96 -56.09 -8.40
C ASN A 54 29.47 -55.41 -7.10
N ILE A 55 29.86 -55.96 -5.93
CA ILE A 55 29.47 -55.35 -4.64
C ILE A 55 30.09 -53.98 -4.50
N TYR A 56 31.32 -53.77 -4.93
CA TYR A 56 31.98 -52.47 -4.92
C TYR A 56 31.23 -51.47 -5.81
N GLY A 57 30.89 -51.88 -7.04
CA GLY A 57 30.09 -51.05 -7.97
C GLY A 57 28.76 -50.68 -7.37
N GLN A 58 27.99 -51.64 -6.86
CA GLN A 58 26.72 -51.42 -6.20
C GLN A 58 26.84 -50.50 -4.96
N THR A 59 27.93 -50.67 -4.19
CA THR A 59 28.18 -49.82 -3.01
C THR A 59 28.44 -48.37 -3.41
N GLN A 60 29.18 -48.13 -4.51
CA GLN A 60 29.41 -46.77 -5.01
C GLN A 60 28.12 -46.13 -5.53
N GLU A 61 27.30 -46.88 -6.25
CA GLU A 61 26.01 -46.44 -6.77
C GLU A 61 25.04 -46.10 -5.63
N LEU A 62 24.88 -47.00 -4.65
CA LEU A 62 24.07 -46.77 -3.46
C LEU A 62 24.56 -45.60 -2.61
N LEU A 63 25.88 -45.40 -2.52
CA LEU A 63 26.45 -44.26 -1.79
C LEU A 63 26.12 -42.92 -2.49
N ALA A 64 26.18 -42.91 -3.83
CA ALA A 64 25.79 -41.73 -4.63
C ALA A 64 24.30 -41.44 -4.49
N GLU A 65 23.45 -42.47 -4.62
CA GLU A 65 22.02 -42.37 -4.44
C GLU A 65 21.66 -41.89 -3.02
N TYR A 66 22.29 -42.44 -2.00
CA TYR A 66 22.10 -42.03 -0.61
C TYR A 66 22.43 -40.54 -0.41
N ARG A 67 23.58 -40.09 -0.95
CA ARG A 67 23.96 -38.67 -0.84
C ARG A 67 22.96 -37.76 -1.53
N ASN A 68 22.55 -38.09 -2.75
CA ASN A 68 21.54 -37.31 -3.48
C ASN A 68 20.21 -37.26 -2.72
N THR A 69 19.77 -38.39 -2.15
CA THR A 69 18.53 -38.45 -1.37
C THR A 69 18.60 -37.62 -0.09
N VAL A 70 19.74 -37.63 0.60
CA VAL A 70 19.96 -36.81 1.79
C VAL A 70 19.95 -35.31 1.41
N ASP A 71 20.69 -34.94 0.35
CA ASP A 71 20.72 -33.54 -0.11
C ASP A 71 19.33 -33.06 -0.54
N GLU A 72 18.56 -33.89 -1.24
CA GLU A 72 17.19 -33.60 -1.63
C GLU A 72 16.26 -33.46 -0.40
N ALA A 73 16.40 -34.32 0.59
CA ALA A 73 15.65 -34.24 1.84
C ALA A 73 15.94 -32.95 2.61
N ASP A 74 17.22 -32.55 2.67
CA ASP A 74 17.63 -31.29 3.34
C ASP A 74 17.08 -30.08 2.62
N VAL A 75 17.15 -30.02 1.29
CA VAL A 75 16.57 -28.95 0.46
C VAL A 75 15.05 -28.89 0.66
N LEU A 76 14.37 -30.04 0.61
CA LEU A 76 12.92 -30.10 0.79
C LEU A 76 12.49 -29.71 2.21
N SER A 77 13.28 -30.09 3.23
CA SER A 77 13.03 -29.64 4.60
C SER A 77 13.12 -28.15 4.73
N GLY A 78 14.18 -27.53 4.22
CA GLY A 78 14.33 -26.06 4.22
C GLY A 78 13.22 -25.35 3.45
N TYR A 79 12.79 -25.90 2.32
CA TYR A 79 11.66 -25.38 1.58
C TYR A 79 10.33 -25.49 2.35
N ASN A 80 10.07 -26.61 2.99
CA ASN A 80 8.87 -26.81 3.80
C ASN A 80 8.83 -25.85 4.99
N ASP A 81 9.95 -25.61 5.65
CA ASP A 81 10.05 -24.64 6.74
C ASP A 81 9.70 -23.23 6.25
N HIS A 82 10.24 -22.84 5.09
CA HIS A 82 9.89 -21.56 4.46
C HIS A 82 8.38 -21.46 4.12
N VAL A 83 7.83 -22.48 3.48
CA VAL A 83 6.39 -22.53 3.17
C VAL A 83 5.54 -22.46 4.43
N GLN A 84 5.95 -23.13 5.51
CA GLN A 84 5.25 -23.09 6.79
C GLN A 84 5.25 -21.67 7.40
N LEU A 85 6.36 -20.94 7.30
CA LEU A 85 6.41 -19.53 7.71
C LEU A 85 5.43 -18.66 6.89
N MET A 86 5.38 -18.86 5.58
CA MET A 86 4.43 -18.14 4.71
C MET A 86 2.96 -18.47 5.07
N VAL A 87 2.64 -19.72 5.32
CA VAL A 87 1.30 -20.16 5.74
C VAL A 87 0.91 -19.55 7.08
N ASN A 88 1.85 -19.47 8.03
CA ASN A 88 1.61 -18.84 9.32
C ASN A 88 1.34 -17.33 9.18
N ASP A 89 2.13 -16.63 8.36
CA ASP A 89 1.93 -15.21 8.05
C ASP A 89 0.58 -14.96 7.36
N GLN A 90 0.26 -15.73 6.32
CA GLN A 90 -1.04 -15.64 5.64
C GLN A 90 -2.21 -15.90 6.60
N THR A 91 -2.07 -16.87 7.50
CA THR A 91 -3.11 -17.17 8.49
C THR A 91 -3.30 -16.02 9.48
N ALA A 92 -2.22 -15.38 9.91
CA ALA A 92 -2.27 -14.18 10.75
C ALA A 92 -2.94 -13.00 10.02
N ASN A 93 -2.59 -12.80 8.75
CA ASN A 93 -3.18 -11.77 7.89
C ASN A 93 -4.69 -12.00 7.68
N ILE A 94 -5.12 -13.24 7.41
CA ILE A 94 -6.54 -13.60 7.30
C ILE A 94 -7.30 -13.26 8.59
N LYS A 95 -6.77 -13.64 9.75
CA LYS A 95 -7.41 -13.32 11.05
C LYS A 95 -7.48 -11.80 11.27
N SER A 96 -6.44 -11.05 10.89
CA SER A 96 -6.44 -9.59 10.98
C SER A 96 -7.50 -8.97 10.07
N LEU A 97 -7.58 -9.40 8.82
CA LEU A 97 -8.58 -8.94 7.85
C LEU A 97 -10.01 -9.28 8.32
N GLN A 98 -10.26 -10.47 8.83
CA GLN A 98 -11.57 -10.85 9.38
C GLN A 98 -11.98 -9.94 10.53
N LYS A 99 -11.05 -9.60 11.43
CA LYS A 99 -11.29 -8.65 12.52
C LYS A 99 -11.59 -7.24 12.00
N GLN A 100 -10.89 -6.79 10.98
CA GLN A 100 -11.14 -5.50 10.33
C GLN A 100 -12.52 -5.48 9.67
N ILE A 101 -12.87 -6.53 8.90
CA ILE A 101 -14.19 -6.68 8.27
C ILE A 101 -15.31 -6.63 9.31
N ALA A 102 -15.18 -7.38 10.41
CA ALA A 102 -16.16 -7.36 11.49
C ALA A 102 -16.31 -5.97 12.16
N GLY A 103 -15.27 -5.12 12.09
CA GLY A 103 -15.30 -3.74 12.58
C GLY A 103 -15.94 -2.74 11.62
N ILE A 104 -15.97 -3.04 10.31
CA ILE A 104 -16.44 -2.09 9.28
C ILE A 104 -17.90 -1.68 9.51
N ASP A 105 -18.79 -2.63 9.76
CA ASP A 105 -20.22 -2.33 9.92
C ASP A 105 -20.47 -1.44 11.14
N LYS A 106 -19.76 -1.70 12.24
CA LYS A 106 -19.83 -0.84 13.42
C LYS A 106 -19.33 0.58 13.13
N THR A 107 -18.26 0.69 12.36
CA THR A 107 -17.72 1.99 11.96
C THR A 107 -18.70 2.74 11.05
N LYS A 108 -19.28 2.07 10.05
CA LYS A 108 -20.32 2.65 9.19
C LYS A 108 -21.52 3.15 9.99
N GLN A 109 -22.01 2.36 10.96
CA GLN A 109 -23.13 2.74 11.84
C GLN A 109 -22.82 4.00 12.67
N GLY A 110 -21.57 4.28 12.99
CA GLY A 110 -21.16 5.49 13.69
C GLY A 110 -20.90 6.68 12.76
N VAL A 111 -20.27 6.46 11.62
CA VAL A 111 -19.83 7.52 10.69
C VAL A 111 -21.02 8.09 9.89
N VAL A 112 -21.96 7.27 9.44
CA VAL A 112 -23.10 7.75 8.63
C VAL A 112 -23.96 8.77 9.38
N PRO A 113 -24.42 8.57 10.62
CA PRO A 113 -25.14 9.60 11.37
C PRO A 113 -24.30 10.84 11.64
N LEU A 114 -22.98 10.67 11.83
CA LEU A 114 -22.06 11.81 12.01
C LEU A 114 -22.02 12.68 10.74
N MET A 115 -21.94 12.08 9.55
CA MET A 115 -21.95 12.82 8.28
C MET A 115 -23.24 13.63 8.10
N TYR A 116 -24.40 13.06 8.39
CA TYR A 116 -25.66 13.82 8.36
C TYR A 116 -25.61 15.01 9.30
N LYS A 117 -25.16 14.81 10.54
CA LYS A 117 -24.99 15.92 11.49
C LYS A 117 -23.99 16.98 11.01
N MET A 118 -22.92 16.56 10.35
CA MET A 118 -21.96 17.47 9.74
C MET A 118 -22.64 18.32 8.65
N ILE A 119 -23.39 17.70 7.74
CA ILE A 119 -24.11 18.40 6.67
C ILE A 119 -25.11 19.41 7.25
N ASP A 120 -25.89 19.02 8.25
CA ASP A 120 -26.86 19.92 8.91
C ASP A 120 -26.15 21.08 9.62
N THR A 121 -25.00 20.82 10.25
CA THR A 121 -24.19 21.88 10.88
C THR A 121 -23.60 22.81 9.83
N LEU A 122 -23.15 22.28 8.68
CA LEU A 122 -22.62 23.07 7.58
C LEU A 122 -23.72 23.98 6.97
N GLU A 123 -24.91 23.45 6.78
CA GLU A 123 -26.08 24.24 6.31
C GLU A 123 -26.40 25.38 7.26
N THR A 124 -26.49 25.08 8.55
CA THR A 124 -26.72 26.10 9.59
C THR A 124 -25.62 27.17 9.58
N PHE A 125 -24.37 26.74 9.43
CA PHE A 125 -23.23 27.64 9.33
C PHE A 125 -23.35 28.57 8.11
N VAL A 126 -23.64 28.01 6.92
CA VAL A 126 -23.81 28.79 5.68
C VAL A 126 -24.95 29.80 5.78
N ASP A 127 -26.07 29.44 6.43
CA ASP A 127 -27.20 30.34 6.62
C ASP A 127 -26.89 31.48 7.60
N LEU A 128 -26.03 31.25 8.58
CA LEU A 128 -25.63 32.27 9.57
C LEU A 128 -24.43 33.11 9.10
N ASP A 129 -23.69 32.65 8.13
CA ASP A 129 -22.47 33.30 7.63
C ASP A 129 -22.82 34.52 6.72
N VAL A 130 -21.80 35.21 6.25
CA VAL A 130 -21.85 36.21 5.22
C VAL A 130 -22.33 35.55 3.91
N PRO A 131 -23.31 36.12 3.19
CA PRO A 131 -23.96 35.49 2.04
C PRO A 131 -23.13 35.55 0.76
N MET A 132 -21.80 35.35 0.86
CA MET A 132 -20.96 35.26 -0.32
C MET A 132 -21.21 33.93 -1.04
N ASN A 133 -21.36 33.97 -2.36
CA ASN A 133 -21.60 32.81 -3.22
C ASN A 133 -22.69 31.86 -2.66
N ILE A 134 -23.76 32.42 -2.09
CA ILE A 134 -24.75 31.66 -1.31
C ILE A 134 -25.39 30.53 -2.11
N ASP A 135 -25.67 30.74 -3.40
CA ASP A 135 -26.33 29.76 -4.25
C ASP A 135 -25.39 28.54 -4.49
N ALA A 136 -24.13 28.76 -4.82
CA ALA A 136 -23.15 27.70 -5.02
C ALA A 136 -22.86 26.91 -3.72
N ARG A 137 -22.93 27.58 -2.57
CA ARG A 137 -22.75 26.94 -1.26
C ARG A 137 -23.95 26.06 -0.92
N LYS A 138 -25.15 26.53 -1.16
CA LYS A 138 -26.40 25.77 -0.95
C LYS A 138 -26.51 24.59 -1.93
N GLU A 139 -26.17 24.80 -3.19
CA GLU A 139 -26.12 23.72 -4.20
C GLU A 139 -25.14 22.61 -3.81
N ARG A 140 -23.97 22.98 -3.26
CA ARG A 140 -23.00 21.99 -2.74
C ARG A 140 -23.59 21.17 -1.60
N ILE A 141 -24.30 21.81 -0.66
CA ILE A 141 -24.95 21.11 0.47
C ILE A 141 -26.05 20.18 -0.05
N ALA A 142 -26.86 20.63 -1.01
CA ALA A 142 -27.88 19.79 -1.64
C ALA A 142 -27.25 18.57 -2.33
N GLY A 143 -26.18 18.78 -3.10
CA GLY A 143 -25.43 17.68 -3.73
C GLY A 143 -24.84 16.70 -2.72
N LEU A 144 -24.38 17.14 -1.54
CA LEU A 144 -23.96 16.24 -0.47
C LEU A 144 -25.11 15.37 0.05
N ARG A 145 -26.31 15.94 0.21
CA ARG A 145 -27.49 15.17 0.64
C ARG A 145 -27.89 14.11 -0.39
N ASP A 146 -27.81 14.44 -1.68
CA ASP A 146 -28.08 13.50 -2.76
C ASP A 146 -27.07 12.33 -2.74
N VAL A 147 -25.78 12.64 -2.61
CA VAL A 147 -24.71 11.63 -2.52
C VAL A 147 -24.87 10.74 -1.28
N MET A 148 -25.37 11.26 -0.16
CA MET A 148 -25.63 10.45 1.03
C MET A 148 -26.73 9.41 0.82
N GLY A 149 -27.67 9.63 -0.10
CA GLY A 149 -28.72 8.70 -0.47
C GLY A 149 -28.34 7.72 -1.59
N ASP A 150 -27.19 7.90 -2.23
CA ASP A 150 -26.76 7.10 -3.36
C ASP A 150 -26.07 5.80 -2.90
N SER A 151 -26.65 4.66 -3.29
CA SER A 151 -26.13 3.33 -2.98
C SER A 151 -24.83 2.98 -3.73
N ASP A 152 -24.56 3.66 -4.85
CA ASP A 152 -23.38 3.39 -5.68
C ASP A 152 -22.14 4.10 -5.16
N VAL A 153 -22.31 5.05 -4.22
CA VAL A 153 -21.22 5.79 -3.59
C VAL A 153 -20.83 5.14 -2.27
N SER A 154 -19.55 4.76 -2.14
CA SER A 154 -19.07 4.16 -0.90
C SER A 154 -19.09 5.15 0.28
N VAL A 155 -19.29 4.63 1.50
CA VAL A 155 -19.29 5.46 2.73
C VAL A 155 -17.98 6.25 2.90
N SER A 156 -16.86 5.70 2.46
CA SER A 156 -15.58 6.42 2.50
C SER A 156 -15.54 7.60 1.54
N GLU A 157 -16.14 7.46 0.37
CA GLU A 157 -16.25 8.55 -0.61
C GLU A 157 -17.24 9.60 -0.15
N GLN A 158 -18.38 9.21 0.40
CA GLN A 158 -19.33 10.13 1.03
C GLN A 158 -18.63 10.98 2.10
N PHE A 159 -17.84 10.33 2.97
CA PHE A 159 -17.10 11.05 4.02
C PHE A 159 -16.05 12.00 3.45
N ARG A 160 -15.33 11.59 2.41
CA ARG A 160 -14.36 12.43 1.71
C ARG A 160 -15.01 13.70 1.15
N LEU A 161 -16.17 13.56 0.49
CA LEU A 161 -16.90 14.68 -0.09
C LEU A 161 -17.42 15.66 0.99
N VAL A 162 -17.88 15.14 2.13
CA VAL A 162 -18.28 15.98 3.26
C VAL A 162 -17.09 16.76 3.80
N LEU A 163 -15.92 16.12 3.97
CA LEU A 163 -14.71 16.82 4.42
C LEU A 163 -14.24 17.87 3.41
N GLU A 164 -14.28 17.57 2.12
CA GLU A 164 -13.95 18.52 1.06
C GLU A 164 -14.83 19.76 1.10
N ALA A 165 -16.13 19.58 1.35
CA ALA A 165 -17.03 20.72 1.52
C ALA A 165 -16.64 21.60 2.72
N TYR A 166 -16.23 20.99 3.84
CA TYR A 166 -15.72 21.75 4.99
C TYR A 166 -14.40 22.46 4.68
N GLU A 167 -13.53 21.84 3.91
CA GLU A 167 -12.26 22.47 3.45
C GLU A 167 -12.53 23.69 2.58
N ILE A 168 -13.45 23.57 1.63
CA ILE A 168 -13.87 24.69 0.78
C ILE A 168 -14.46 25.82 1.64
N GLU A 169 -15.33 25.47 2.59
CA GLU A 169 -15.90 26.49 3.50
C GLU A 169 -14.83 27.14 4.36
N ALA A 170 -13.87 26.38 4.89
CA ALA A 170 -12.75 26.96 5.62
C ALA A 170 -11.93 27.90 4.72
N GLY A 171 -11.71 27.52 3.47
CA GLY A 171 -11.00 28.29 2.46
C GLY A 171 -11.61 29.69 2.22
N TYR A 172 -12.92 29.83 2.25
CA TYR A 172 -13.57 31.15 2.13
C TYR A 172 -13.13 32.16 3.19
N GLY A 173 -12.61 31.68 4.32
CA GLY A 173 -12.09 32.56 5.38
C GLY A 173 -10.81 33.32 5.02
N SER A 174 -10.04 32.84 4.04
CA SER A 174 -8.74 33.40 3.64
C SER A 174 -8.68 33.90 2.19
N ILE A 175 -9.72 33.66 1.41
CA ILE A 175 -9.73 34.03 -0.01
C ILE A 175 -10.09 35.52 -0.17
N PHE A 176 -9.31 36.24 -0.97
CA PHE A 176 -9.64 37.52 -1.51
C PHE A 176 -10.23 37.32 -2.92
N GLY A 177 -11.52 37.52 -3.07
CA GLY A 177 -12.22 37.16 -4.30
C GLY A 177 -13.22 38.22 -4.75
N VAL A 178 -13.57 38.17 -6.05
CA VAL A 178 -14.58 39.01 -6.66
C VAL A 178 -15.45 38.16 -7.59
N TYR A 179 -16.75 38.45 -7.59
CA TYR A 179 -17.71 37.86 -8.53
C TYR A 179 -18.82 38.87 -8.82
N GLN A 180 -19.57 38.66 -9.90
CA GLN A 180 -20.69 39.49 -10.30
C GLN A 180 -21.99 38.72 -10.05
N ALA A 181 -22.94 39.38 -9.39
CA ALA A 181 -24.23 38.79 -9.10
C ALA A 181 -25.31 39.89 -8.96
N GLU A 182 -26.53 39.47 -8.76
CA GLU A 182 -27.67 40.36 -8.47
C GLU A 182 -27.64 40.77 -6.99
N LEU A 183 -27.63 42.07 -6.75
CA LEU A 183 -27.73 42.68 -5.43
C LEU A 183 -29.18 43.05 -5.16
N ASP A 184 -29.77 42.43 -4.15
CA ASP A 184 -31.12 42.74 -3.67
C ASP A 184 -31.04 43.79 -2.54
N LEU A 185 -31.58 44.96 -2.79
CA LEU A 185 -31.66 46.06 -1.82
C LEU A 185 -33.05 46.19 -1.16
N GLY A 186 -33.93 45.21 -1.41
CA GLY A 186 -35.27 45.15 -0.90
C GLY A 186 -36.29 45.88 -1.77
N ASP A 187 -36.00 47.09 -2.20
CA ASP A 187 -36.84 47.93 -3.11
C ASP A 187 -36.50 47.73 -4.59
N ARG A 188 -35.27 47.31 -4.88
CA ARG A 188 -34.76 47.10 -6.24
C ARG A 188 -33.66 46.07 -6.27
N LYS A 189 -33.54 45.41 -7.42
CA LYS A 189 -32.43 44.48 -7.73
C LYS A 189 -31.54 45.10 -8.79
N ILE A 190 -30.25 45.07 -8.57
CA ILE A 190 -29.24 45.59 -9.50
C ILE A 190 -28.11 44.57 -9.67
N THR A 191 -27.50 44.54 -10.84
CA THR A 191 -26.26 43.78 -11.03
C THR A 191 -25.10 44.56 -10.42
N ALA A 192 -24.32 43.91 -9.57
CA ALA A 192 -23.19 44.51 -8.86
C ALA A 192 -21.97 43.58 -8.86
N ASP A 193 -20.81 44.18 -8.70
CA ASP A 193 -19.55 43.46 -8.42
C ASP A 193 -19.43 43.28 -6.91
N PHE A 194 -19.27 42.04 -6.48
CA PHE A 194 -19.10 41.69 -5.09
C PHE A 194 -17.63 41.36 -4.83
N VAL A 195 -17.03 42.01 -3.87
CA VAL A 195 -15.68 41.71 -3.40
C VAL A 195 -15.74 41.26 -1.96
N HIS A 196 -15.02 40.19 -1.64
CA HIS A 196 -14.89 39.68 -0.27
C HIS A 196 -13.43 39.47 0.11
N MET A 197 -13.07 39.82 1.32
CA MET A 197 -11.81 39.53 1.95
C MET A 197 -12.08 38.54 3.10
N GLY A 198 -11.94 37.24 2.80
CA GLY A 198 -12.39 36.21 3.73
C GLY A 198 -13.86 36.45 4.14
N ARG A 199 -14.12 36.34 5.44
CA ARG A 199 -15.39 36.65 6.10
C ARG A 199 -15.41 37.99 6.80
N ILE A 200 -14.32 38.77 6.69
CA ILE A 200 -14.12 40.01 7.46
C ILE A 200 -14.78 41.17 6.78
N SER A 201 -14.72 41.24 5.45
CA SER A 201 -15.32 42.33 4.66
C SER A 201 -16.00 41.75 3.43
N PHE A 202 -17.28 42.12 3.25
CA PHE A 202 -18.08 41.78 2.09
C PHE A 202 -18.79 43.04 1.59
N VAL A 203 -18.38 43.45 0.40
CA VAL A 203 -18.76 44.74 -0.18
C VAL A 203 -19.27 44.51 -1.60
N ALA A 204 -20.31 45.24 -1.98
CA ALA A 204 -20.84 45.28 -3.34
C ALA A 204 -20.65 46.68 -3.93
N GLN A 205 -20.35 46.75 -5.23
CA GLN A 205 -20.28 48.01 -5.96
C GLN A 205 -21.10 47.93 -7.24
N SER A 206 -21.87 48.98 -7.54
CA SER A 206 -22.59 49.07 -8.81
C SER A 206 -21.62 49.13 -9.99
N LEU A 207 -22.06 48.65 -11.17
CA LEU A 207 -21.22 48.60 -12.36
C LEU A 207 -20.84 50.01 -12.86
N ASP A 208 -21.58 51.04 -12.53
CA ASP A 208 -21.28 52.44 -12.83
C ASP A 208 -20.27 53.07 -11.84
N MET A 209 -19.84 52.31 -10.81
CA MET A 209 -18.88 52.70 -9.76
C MET A 209 -19.33 53.88 -8.91
N LYS A 210 -20.62 54.26 -8.96
CA LYS A 210 -21.14 55.42 -8.25
C LYS A 210 -21.72 55.09 -6.88
N ASN A 211 -22.04 53.83 -6.64
CA ASN A 211 -22.61 53.38 -5.38
C ASN A 211 -21.91 52.15 -4.89
N ALA A 212 -21.70 52.07 -3.60
CA ALA A 212 -21.16 50.88 -2.94
C ALA A 212 -21.93 50.59 -1.65
N TRP A 213 -21.98 49.32 -1.30
CA TRP A 213 -22.65 48.82 -0.10
C TRP A 213 -21.76 47.82 0.60
N VAL A 214 -21.92 47.75 1.92
CA VAL A 214 -21.25 46.77 2.74
C VAL A 214 -22.30 45.91 3.42
N TRP A 215 -21.99 44.60 3.50
CA TRP A 215 -22.86 43.69 4.23
C TRP A 215 -22.74 43.88 5.72
N ASN A 216 -23.86 44.11 6.37
CA ASN A 216 -23.95 44.20 7.81
C ASN A 216 -24.52 42.89 8.36
N ASN A 217 -23.70 42.14 9.06
CA ASN A 217 -24.07 40.82 9.56
C ASN A 217 -25.06 40.86 10.73
N GLU A 218 -25.11 41.98 11.50
CA GLU A 218 -26.08 42.16 12.59
C GLU A 218 -27.47 42.41 12.05
N LYS A 219 -27.59 43.28 11.05
CA LYS A 219 -28.87 43.63 10.40
C LYS A 219 -29.30 42.63 9.34
N ARG A 220 -28.38 41.70 8.94
CA ARG A 220 -28.56 40.78 7.80
C ARG A 220 -29.01 41.53 6.53
N GLY A 221 -28.35 42.65 6.25
CA GLY A 221 -28.71 43.55 5.14
C GLY A 221 -27.55 44.40 4.67
N TRP A 222 -27.76 45.14 3.61
CA TRP A 222 -26.79 46.03 2.99
C TRP A 222 -26.89 47.44 3.51
N ASP A 223 -25.79 47.97 4.03
CA ASP A 223 -25.68 49.41 4.40
C ASP A 223 -24.93 50.16 3.28
N ALA A 224 -25.43 51.29 2.83
CA ALA A 224 -24.80 52.12 1.81
C ALA A 224 -23.49 52.74 2.35
N LEU A 225 -22.44 52.72 1.53
CA LEU A 225 -21.14 53.33 1.84
C LEU A 225 -21.09 54.78 1.32
N GLY A 226 -20.39 55.63 2.06
CA GLY A 226 -20.11 57.00 1.62
C GLY A 226 -19.05 57.06 0.50
N ASP A 227 -19.04 58.18 -0.22
CA ASP A 227 -18.18 58.40 -1.40
C ASP A 227 -16.67 58.14 -1.16
N GLN A 228 -16.22 58.30 0.08
CA GLN A 228 -14.86 58.06 0.48
C GLN A 228 -14.38 56.60 0.29
N TYR A 229 -15.33 55.67 0.22
CA TYR A 229 -15.05 54.24 0.04
C TYR A 229 -15.17 53.81 -1.42
N LEU A 230 -15.71 54.61 -2.33
CA LEU A 230 -15.93 54.22 -3.73
C LEU A 230 -14.63 53.81 -4.43
N LYS A 231 -13.61 54.69 -4.36
CA LYS A 231 -12.30 54.37 -4.96
C LYS A 231 -11.60 53.20 -4.33
N PRO A 232 -11.48 53.10 -2.98
CA PRO A 232 -10.92 51.93 -2.32
C PRO A 232 -11.58 50.59 -2.70
N VAL A 233 -12.90 50.57 -2.85
CA VAL A 233 -13.66 49.39 -3.26
C VAL A 233 -13.38 49.06 -4.74
N THR A 234 -13.34 50.07 -5.62
CA THR A 234 -12.94 49.87 -7.03
C THR A 234 -11.53 49.26 -7.14
N ASP A 235 -10.58 49.84 -6.40
CA ASP A 235 -9.19 49.34 -6.40
C ASP A 235 -9.14 47.88 -5.88
N ALA A 236 -9.89 47.55 -4.85
CA ALA A 236 -9.98 46.18 -4.33
C ALA A 236 -10.60 45.22 -5.36
N ILE A 237 -11.64 45.61 -6.07
CA ILE A 237 -12.23 44.79 -7.15
C ILE A 237 -11.19 44.54 -8.26
N GLN A 238 -10.44 45.58 -8.65
CA GLN A 238 -9.39 45.43 -9.68
C GLN A 238 -8.23 44.55 -9.21
N MET A 239 -7.80 44.62 -7.93
CA MET A 239 -6.82 43.73 -7.32
C MET A 239 -7.32 42.28 -7.32
N ALA A 240 -8.56 42.05 -6.92
CA ALA A 240 -9.16 40.72 -6.91
C ALA A 240 -9.29 40.11 -8.32
N ARG A 241 -9.52 40.97 -9.34
CA ARG A 241 -9.48 40.60 -10.77
C ARG A 241 -8.08 40.48 -11.35
N LYS A 242 -7.04 40.72 -10.54
CA LYS A 242 -5.61 40.72 -10.97
C LYS A 242 -5.30 41.80 -12.03
N GLN A 243 -6.06 42.88 -12.06
CA GLN A 243 -5.82 44.02 -12.94
C GLN A 243 -4.90 45.05 -12.32
N LEU A 244 -4.80 45.05 -10.98
CA LEU A 244 -3.84 45.84 -10.20
C LEU A 244 -2.97 44.90 -9.34
N PRO A 245 -1.71 45.30 -9.04
CA PRO A 245 -0.91 44.60 -8.04
C PRO A 245 -1.60 44.58 -6.67
N LEU A 246 -1.39 43.53 -5.89
CA LEU A 246 -1.89 43.43 -4.51
C LEU A 246 -1.22 44.51 -3.67
N ASP A 247 -2.01 45.39 -3.07
CA ASP A 247 -1.57 46.43 -2.16
C ASP A 247 -2.56 46.55 -0.98
N LEU A 248 -2.33 47.47 -0.05
CA LEU A 248 -3.19 47.71 1.09
C LEU A 248 -4.55 48.24 0.65
N ALA A 249 -5.57 47.41 0.78
CA ALA A 249 -6.95 47.78 0.50
C ALA A 249 -7.63 48.39 1.76
N LYS A 250 -8.23 49.55 1.64
CA LYS A 250 -9.01 50.18 2.72
C LYS A 250 -10.48 49.78 2.55
N LEU A 251 -10.85 48.62 3.05
CA LEU A 251 -12.22 48.14 3.03
C LEU A 251 -12.89 48.36 4.40
N PRO A 252 -14.21 48.62 4.42
CA PRO A 252 -14.96 48.71 5.67
C PRO A 252 -14.99 47.32 6.31
N VAL A 253 -14.71 47.27 7.61
CA VAL A 253 -14.75 46.04 8.43
C VAL A 253 -15.76 46.30 9.55
N PHE A 254 -16.79 45.47 9.65
CA PHE A 254 -17.65 45.46 10.82
C PHE A 254 -16.96 44.58 11.89
N ALA A 255 -16.38 45.23 12.89
CA ALA A 255 -16.01 44.55 14.10
C ALA A 255 -17.29 44.06 14.79
N ALA A 256 -17.38 42.82 15.19
CA ALA A 256 -18.40 42.36 16.09
C ALA A 256 -18.34 43.26 17.33
N GLY A 257 -19.43 43.99 17.57
CA GLY A 257 -19.47 44.96 18.65
C GLY A 257 -19.06 44.32 19.96
N ALA A 258 -18.01 44.84 20.58
CA ALA A 258 -17.72 44.51 21.95
C ALA A 258 -18.92 44.90 22.80
N LYS A 259 -19.71 43.92 23.25
CA LYS A 259 -20.69 44.07 24.31
C LYS A 259 -20.00 44.22 25.65
#